data_b25342660e89ba2fd50ef8117fd479e3
#
_entry.id   b25342660e89ba2fd50ef8117fd479e3
#
_cell.length_a   1.000
_cell.length_b   1.000
_cell.length_c   1.000
_cell.angle_alpha   90.00
_cell.angle_beta   90.00
_cell.angle_gamma   90.00
#
_symmetry.space_group_name_H-M   'P 1'
#
loop_
_entity.id
_entity.type
_entity.pdbx_description
1 polymer ?
#
loop_
_entity_poly.entity_id
_entity_poly.type
_entity_poly.pdbx_seq_one_letter_code
_entity_poly.pdbx_strand_id
1 'polypeptide(L)'
;MKSVRWLFALTLLVGAGLPANAPAADKIGVVVLHGKWGSPDGHTRGLAKQLESNGFLVTSPEMPWSRQREYDKGAAAFVAEIDAAVTELRAKGAKKIAVVGHSQGAVAALRYATQRPVDGAALIAAGGHPQNDRFRDNYSSAVAEARALVGQGKADAPVSFNDLNGDRNRNLRAPAQSVLDYFDPDGPLNSYVNAARVRPGTAVLLIAPTQEAKSLKELSHSTYEKLAPAAKSSQVEVDADHVKAPDAAKMAVTDWLRGL
;
A
#
# COMPACT_ATOMS: atom_id res chain seq x y z
N MET A 1 -80.91 -16.74 44.42
CA MET A 1 -79.44 -16.92 44.50
C MET A 1 -78.85 -16.51 43.15
N LYS A 2 -78.21 -15.33 43.06
CA LYS A 2 -77.62 -14.78 41.87
C LYS A 2 -76.12 -14.95 41.91
N SER A 3 -75.53 -15.75 41.01
CA SER A 3 -74.09 -16.01 40.89
C SER A 3 -73.44 -14.89 40.07
N VAL A 4 -72.49 -14.19 40.72
CA VAL A 4 -71.62 -13.17 40.06
C VAL A 4 -70.41 -13.85 39.51
N ARG A 5 -70.20 -13.76 38.18
CA ARG A 5 -68.98 -14.25 37.49
C ARG A 5 -68.02 -13.05 37.34
N TRP A 6 -66.86 -13.17 37.95
CA TRP A 6 -65.72 -12.26 37.76
C TRP A 6 -64.95 -12.68 36.51
N LEU A 7 -64.86 -11.75 35.53
CA LEU A 7 -63.91 -11.89 34.38
C LEU A 7 -62.60 -11.24 34.80
N PHE A 8 -61.53 -12.01 34.86
CA PHE A 8 -60.18 -11.51 34.92
C PHE A 8 -59.69 -11.19 33.53
N ALA A 9 -59.43 -9.92 33.21
CA ALA A 9 -58.78 -9.47 31.96
C ALA A 9 -57.28 -9.59 32.18
N LEU A 10 -56.62 -10.51 31.45
CA LEU A 10 -55.17 -10.69 31.40
C LEU A 10 -54.59 -9.71 30.38
N THR A 11 -53.99 -8.63 30.82
CA THR A 11 -53.30 -7.64 29.96
C THR A 11 -51.92 -8.18 29.65
N LEU A 12 -51.71 -8.67 28.42
CA LEU A 12 -50.37 -8.98 27.92
C LEU A 12 -49.63 -7.68 27.59
N LEU A 13 -48.62 -7.32 28.41
CA LEU A 13 -47.63 -6.33 28.04
C LEU A 13 -46.65 -6.94 27.00
N VAL A 14 -46.84 -6.60 25.72
CA VAL A 14 -45.83 -6.86 24.69
C VAL A 14 -44.75 -5.80 24.87
N GLY A 15 -43.66 -6.16 25.53
CA GLY A 15 -42.46 -5.37 25.59
C GLY A 15 -41.82 -5.31 24.19
N ALA A 16 -41.97 -4.19 23.48
CA ALA A 16 -41.23 -3.90 22.29
C ALA A 16 -39.74 -3.71 22.66
N GLY A 17 -38.98 -4.79 22.57
CA GLY A 17 -37.51 -4.71 22.65
C GLY A 17 -37.00 -3.84 21.51
N LEU A 18 -36.42 -2.67 21.83
CA LEU A 18 -35.65 -1.88 20.87
C LEU A 18 -34.55 -2.77 20.31
N PRO A 19 -34.33 -2.80 18.98
CA PRO A 19 -33.20 -3.50 18.43
C PRO A 19 -31.93 -2.91 19.02
N ALA A 20 -31.14 -3.75 19.70
CA ALA A 20 -29.82 -3.38 20.16
C ALA A 20 -29.02 -2.98 18.90
N ASN A 21 -28.63 -1.70 18.82
CA ASN A 21 -27.75 -1.22 17.75
C ASN A 21 -26.49 -2.08 17.80
N ALA A 22 -26.32 -2.99 16.82
CA ALA A 22 -25.05 -3.64 16.62
C ALA A 22 -23.97 -2.56 16.50
N PRO A 23 -22.83 -2.69 17.20
CA PRO A 23 -21.77 -1.71 17.09
C PRO A 23 -21.40 -1.57 15.62
N ALA A 24 -21.39 -0.33 15.13
CA ALA A 24 -20.99 -0.05 13.74
C ALA A 24 -19.58 -0.64 13.53
N ALA A 25 -19.42 -1.47 12.52
CA ALA A 25 -18.12 -2.06 12.19
C ALA A 25 -17.06 -0.96 12.07
N ASP A 26 -15.88 -1.21 12.63
CA ASP A 26 -14.78 -0.25 12.58
C ASP A 26 -14.47 0.14 11.13
N LYS A 27 -14.52 1.45 10.85
CA LYS A 27 -14.18 1.95 9.53
C LYS A 27 -12.70 1.74 9.25
N ILE A 28 -12.39 1.13 8.11
CA ILE A 28 -11.03 0.94 7.64
C ILE A 28 -10.69 2.07 6.67
N GLY A 29 -9.59 2.79 6.96
CA GLY A 29 -8.98 3.76 6.07
C GLY A 29 -7.94 3.09 5.20
N VAL A 30 -7.94 3.38 3.90
CA VAL A 30 -7.04 2.78 2.91
C VAL A 30 -6.33 3.89 2.14
N VAL A 31 -5.01 3.92 2.25
CA VAL A 31 -4.17 4.75 1.37
C VAL A 31 -3.79 3.92 0.16
N VAL A 32 -4.13 4.38 -1.06
CA VAL A 32 -3.83 3.68 -2.31
C VAL A 32 -2.70 4.39 -3.04
N LEU A 33 -1.58 3.70 -3.25
CA LEU A 33 -0.36 4.22 -3.86
C LEU A 33 -0.19 3.71 -5.29
N HIS A 34 -0.09 4.63 -6.25
CA HIS A 34 0.14 4.30 -7.66
C HIS A 34 1.57 3.81 -7.94
N GLY A 35 1.78 3.18 -9.10
CA GLY A 35 3.09 2.74 -9.56
C GLY A 35 3.96 3.87 -10.15
N LYS A 36 5.18 3.50 -10.56
CA LYS A 36 6.16 4.39 -11.21
C LYS A 36 5.56 5.09 -12.44
N TRP A 37 5.78 6.42 -12.56
CA TRP A 37 5.23 7.32 -13.58
C TRP A 37 3.70 7.32 -13.68
N GLY A 38 3.04 6.82 -12.64
CA GLY A 38 1.60 6.82 -12.53
C GLY A 38 1.04 8.13 -11.95
N SER A 39 -0.23 8.07 -11.64
CA SER A 39 -0.96 9.10 -10.91
C SER A 39 -2.10 8.46 -10.12
N PRO A 40 -2.75 9.17 -9.20
CA PRO A 40 -3.94 8.68 -8.50
C PRO A 40 -5.07 8.22 -9.45
N ASP A 41 -5.19 8.90 -10.59
CA ASP A 41 -6.20 8.59 -11.63
C ASP A 41 -5.75 7.51 -12.63
N GLY A 42 -4.59 6.89 -12.41
CA GLY A 42 -4.03 5.87 -13.27
C GLY A 42 -4.56 4.46 -12.98
N HIS A 43 -3.68 3.47 -13.08
CA HIS A 43 -4.02 2.03 -12.99
C HIS A 43 -4.64 1.61 -11.66
N THR A 44 -4.43 2.36 -10.57
CA THR A 44 -5.00 2.07 -9.24
C THR A 44 -6.38 2.69 -9.03
N ARG A 45 -6.86 3.58 -9.92
CA ARG A 45 -8.15 4.26 -9.78
C ARG A 45 -9.34 3.30 -9.68
N GLY A 46 -9.33 2.23 -10.49
CA GLY A 46 -10.40 1.23 -10.48
C GLY A 46 -10.47 0.49 -9.14
N LEU A 47 -9.33 0.17 -8.56
CA LEU A 47 -9.23 -0.43 -7.22
C LEU A 47 -9.73 0.56 -6.15
N ALA A 48 -9.28 1.81 -6.16
CA ALA A 48 -9.71 2.81 -5.19
C ALA A 48 -11.24 2.99 -5.19
N LYS A 49 -11.85 3.13 -6.36
CA LYS A 49 -13.32 3.21 -6.50
C LYS A 49 -14.05 1.96 -6.01
N GLN A 50 -13.50 0.78 -6.27
CA GLN A 50 -14.06 -0.47 -5.75
C GLN A 50 -14.05 -0.49 -4.22
N LEU A 51 -12.97 -0.07 -3.60
CA LEU A 51 -12.86 0.01 -2.14
C LEU A 51 -13.84 1.04 -1.56
N GLU A 52 -13.96 2.23 -2.15
CA GLU A 52 -14.95 3.24 -1.75
C GLU A 52 -16.39 2.70 -1.82
N SER A 53 -16.75 2.03 -2.93
CA SER A 53 -18.09 1.44 -3.10
C SER A 53 -18.38 0.29 -2.12
N ASN A 54 -17.34 -0.29 -1.51
CA ASN A 54 -17.43 -1.30 -0.46
C ASN A 54 -17.37 -0.73 0.96
N GLY A 55 -17.45 0.60 1.10
CA GLY A 55 -17.56 1.29 2.39
C GLY A 55 -16.24 1.61 3.09
N PHE A 56 -15.10 1.40 2.45
CA PHE A 56 -13.81 1.84 2.96
C PHE A 56 -13.63 3.36 2.80
N LEU A 57 -12.92 3.98 3.73
CA LEU A 57 -12.47 5.35 3.57
C LEU A 57 -11.17 5.33 2.75
N VAL A 58 -11.17 5.91 1.56
CA VAL A 58 -10.02 5.82 0.64
C VAL A 58 -9.41 7.20 0.40
N THR A 59 -8.09 7.24 0.29
CA THR A 59 -7.35 8.38 -0.25
C THR A 59 -6.21 7.89 -1.13
N SER A 60 -5.95 8.61 -2.21
CA SER A 60 -4.93 8.26 -3.21
C SER A 60 -4.05 9.48 -3.47
N PRO A 61 -2.97 9.68 -2.70
CA PRO A 61 -2.07 10.81 -2.92
C PRO A 61 -1.25 10.67 -4.20
N GLU A 62 -0.88 11.80 -4.80
CA GLU A 62 0.12 11.82 -5.86
C GLU A 62 1.52 11.75 -5.26
N MET A 63 2.22 10.65 -5.53
CA MET A 63 3.50 10.34 -4.89
C MET A 63 4.70 10.91 -5.67
N PRO A 64 5.87 11.07 -5.02
CA PRO A 64 7.06 11.66 -5.66
C PRO A 64 7.53 10.96 -6.93
N TRP A 65 7.23 9.67 -7.10
CA TRP A 65 7.57 8.89 -8.30
C TRP A 65 6.54 9.01 -9.42
N SER A 66 5.60 9.94 -9.33
CA SER A 66 4.64 10.22 -10.38
C SER A 66 5.33 10.81 -11.63
N ARG A 67 4.61 10.79 -12.76
CA ARG A 67 5.10 11.38 -14.00
C ARG A 67 5.30 12.90 -13.91
N GLN A 68 4.57 13.56 -13.03
CA GLN A 68 4.65 15.03 -12.87
C GLN A 68 5.76 15.43 -11.90
N ARG A 69 6.06 14.59 -10.91
CA ARG A 69 6.98 14.90 -9.82
C ARG A 69 8.39 14.36 -10.01
N GLU A 70 8.59 13.33 -10.82
CA GLU A 70 9.88 12.81 -11.27
C GLU A 70 10.93 12.64 -10.16
N TYR A 71 10.50 12.08 -9.02
CA TYR A 71 11.33 11.87 -7.80
C TYR A 71 11.83 13.17 -7.15
N ASP A 72 11.03 14.23 -7.19
CA ASP A 72 11.32 15.53 -6.57
C ASP A 72 11.64 15.45 -5.08
N LYS A 73 11.21 14.39 -4.39
CA LYS A 73 11.41 14.13 -2.97
C LYS A 73 11.80 12.68 -2.70
N GLY A 74 12.65 12.47 -1.68
CA GLY A 74 13.11 11.15 -1.25
C GLY A 74 12.18 10.43 -0.28
N ALA A 75 12.70 9.37 0.35
CA ALA A 75 11.94 8.43 1.16
C ALA A 75 11.32 9.06 2.42
N ALA A 76 11.99 9.97 3.08
CA ALA A 76 11.45 10.64 4.26
C ALA A 76 10.19 11.45 3.91
N ALA A 77 10.20 12.11 2.74
CA ALA A 77 9.07 12.91 2.29
C ALA A 77 7.87 12.05 1.90
N PHE A 78 8.04 10.97 1.14
CA PHE A 78 6.88 10.13 0.82
C PHE A 78 6.28 9.45 2.06
N VAL A 79 7.09 9.11 3.06
CA VAL A 79 6.55 8.63 4.35
C VAL A 79 5.70 9.70 5.02
N ALA A 80 6.16 10.96 5.05
CA ALA A 80 5.38 12.07 5.60
C ALA A 80 4.09 12.36 4.80
N GLU A 81 4.11 12.22 3.48
CA GLU A 81 2.92 12.36 2.63
C GLU A 81 1.89 11.25 2.90
N ILE A 82 2.33 10.02 3.14
CA ILE A 82 1.45 8.93 3.58
C ILE A 82 0.93 9.21 5.01
N ASP A 83 1.76 9.74 5.93
CA ASP A 83 1.32 10.15 7.27
C ASP A 83 0.19 11.19 7.19
N ALA A 84 0.29 12.17 6.28
CA ALA A 84 -0.77 13.16 6.06
C ALA A 84 -2.08 12.50 5.57
N ALA A 85 -1.98 11.57 4.61
CA ALA A 85 -3.12 10.80 4.12
C ALA A 85 -3.77 9.94 5.22
N VAL A 86 -2.97 9.31 6.07
CA VAL A 86 -3.46 8.55 7.24
C VAL A 86 -4.14 9.47 8.24
N THR A 87 -3.60 10.65 8.48
CA THR A 87 -4.20 11.66 9.38
C THR A 87 -5.57 12.08 8.87
N GLU A 88 -5.72 12.33 7.58
CA GLU A 88 -6.99 12.63 6.94
C GLU A 88 -8.01 11.49 7.13
N LEU A 89 -7.61 10.25 6.90
CA LEU A 89 -8.47 9.07 7.08
C LEU A 89 -8.90 8.90 8.54
N ARG A 90 -8.00 9.13 9.49
CA ARG A 90 -8.31 9.10 10.93
C ARG A 90 -9.33 10.20 11.30
N ALA A 91 -9.17 11.41 10.76
CA ALA A 91 -10.13 12.51 10.95
C ALA A 91 -11.53 12.17 10.39
N LYS A 92 -11.60 11.37 9.31
CA LYS A 92 -12.86 10.83 8.75
C LYS A 92 -13.43 9.65 9.56
N GLY A 93 -12.79 9.25 10.64
CA GLY A 93 -13.24 8.20 11.56
C GLY A 93 -12.68 6.80 11.30
N ALA A 94 -11.62 6.65 10.51
CA ALA A 94 -10.95 5.37 10.36
C ALA A 94 -10.36 4.90 11.70
N LYS A 95 -10.68 3.67 12.10
CA LYS A 95 -10.12 3.00 13.29
C LYS A 95 -8.94 2.11 12.95
N LYS A 96 -8.98 1.49 11.76
CA LYS A 96 -7.90 0.70 11.20
C LYS A 96 -7.35 1.37 9.96
N ILE A 97 -6.07 1.17 9.67
CA ILE A 97 -5.39 1.73 8.51
C ILE A 97 -4.70 0.63 7.72
N ALA A 98 -4.94 0.61 6.42
CA ALA A 98 -4.16 -0.19 5.49
C ALA A 98 -3.53 0.71 4.41
N VAL A 99 -2.34 0.31 3.94
CA VAL A 99 -1.68 0.93 2.79
C VAL A 99 -1.63 -0.09 1.66
N VAL A 100 -2.21 0.24 0.53
CA VAL A 100 -2.31 -0.63 -0.65
C VAL A 100 -1.51 0.00 -1.76
N GLY A 101 -0.50 -0.68 -2.28
CA GLY A 101 0.38 -0.13 -3.31
C GLY A 101 0.49 -1.03 -4.52
N HIS A 102 0.66 -0.41 -5.69
CA HIS A 102 0.97 -1.08 -6.94
C HIS A 102 2.40 -0.78 -7.38
N SER A 103 3.15 -1.80 -7.81
CA SER A 103 4.49 -1.64 -8.37
C SER A 103 5.42 -0.86 -7.42
N GLN A 104 5.93 0.32 -7.80
CA GLN A 104 6.70 1.21 -6.91
C GLN A 104 5.91 1.58 -5.64
N GLY A 105 4.60 1.76 -5.74
CA GLY A 105 3.73 2.01 -4.58
C GLY A 105 3.69 0.83 -3.61
N ALA A 106 3.83 -0.41 -4.10
CA ALA A 106 3.91 -1.60 -3.24
C ALA A 106 5.20 -1.61 -2.41
N VAL A 107 6.33 -1.26 -3.02
CA VAL A 107 7.61 -1.14 -2.31
C VAL A 107 7.55 -0.02 -1.25
N ALA A 108 6.90 1.09 -1.58
CA ALA A 108 6.69 2.19 -0.64
C ALA A 108 5.72 1.79 0.50
N ALA A 109 4.66 1.03 0.23
CA ALA A 109 3.76 0.51 1.25
C ALA A 109 4.48 -0.42 2.23
N LEU A 110 5.34 -1.31 1.72
CA LEU A 110 6.18 -2.18 2.54
C LEU A 110 7.15 -1.35 3.41
N ARG A 111 7.82 -0.33 2.84
CA ARG A 111 8.67 0.59 3.59
C ARG A 111 7.89 1.32 4.69
N TYR A 112 6.71 1.84 4.36
CA TYR A 112 5.86 2.54 5.32
C TYR A 112 5.50 1.66 6.51
N ALA A 113 5.15 0.40 6.28
CA ALA A 113 4.83 -0.57 7.31
C ALA A 113 5.99 -0.88 8.28
N THR A 114 7.24 -0.56 7.91
CA THR A 114 8.38 -0.63 8.83
C THR A 114 8.51 0.61 9.71
N GLN A 115 8.00 1.75 9.26
CA GLN A 115 8.20 3.05 9.90
C GLN A 115 7.02 3.44 10.79
N ARG A 116 5.81 3.01 10.44
CA ARG A 116 4.55 3.42 11.08
C ARG A 116 3.68 2.21 11.42
N PRO A 117 2.92 2.29 12.51
CA PRO A 117 1.92 1.28 12.83
C PRO A 117 0.76 1.36 11.84
N VAL A 118 0.52 0.26 11.13
CA VAL A 118 -0.65 0.05 10.28
C VAL A 118 -1.19 -1.35 10.49
N ASP A 119 -2.49 -1.52 10.29
CA ASP A 119 -3.15 -2.83 10.45
C ASP A 119 -2.83 -3.76 9.27
N GLY A 120 -2.57 -3.17 8.09
CA GLY A 120 -2.25 -3.96 6.92
C GLY A 120 -1.48 -3.22 5.82
N ALA A 121 -0.72 -3.98 5.02
CA ALA A 121 -0.06 -3.53 3.79
C ALA A 121 -0.35 -4.52 2.67
N ALA A 122 -0.98 -4.07 1.56
CA ALA A 122 -1.18 -4.90 0.38
C ALA A 122 -0.22 -4.49 -0.73
N LEU A 123 0.52 -5.45 -1.25
CA LEU A 123 1.63 -5.31 -2.19
C LEU A 123 1.23 -5.92 -3.52
N ILE A 124 0.74 -5.10 -4.46
CA ILE A 124 0.25 -5.56 -5.75
C ILE A 124 1.34 -5.43 -6.80
N ALA A 125 1.74 -6.54 -7.42
CA ALA A 125 2.76 -6.57 -8.46
C ALA A 125 4.00 -5.76 -8.02
N ALA A 126 4.55 -6.03 -6.85
CA ALA A 126 5.65 -5.25 -6.29
C ALA A 126 6.82 -5.20 -7.28
N GLY A 127 7.25 -4.00 -7.61
CA GLY A 127 8.29 -3.73 -8.61
C GLY A 127 9.20 -2.60 -8.19
N GLY A 128 10.22 -2.31 -9.01
CA GLY A 128 11.20 -1.28 -8.69
C GLY A 128 12.15 -1.67 -7.57
N HIS A 129 12.43 -2.97 -7.46
CA HIS A 129 13.35 -3.50 -6.45
C HIS A 129 14.81 -3.17 -6.80
N PRO A 130 15.53 -2.37 -5.99
CA PRO A 130 16.95 -2.09 -6.22
C PRO A 130 17.85 -3.32 -6.20
N GLN A 131 17.38 -4.45 -5.66
CA GLN A 131 18.10 -5.73 -5.61
C GLN A 131 18.10 -6.49 -6.94
N ASN A 132 17.23 -6.15 -7.89
CA ASN A 132 17.20 -6.78 -9.21
C ASN A 132 18.44 -6.38 -10.01
N ASP A 133 19.16 -7.34 -10.60
CA ASP A 133 20.45 -7.11 -11.29
C ASP A 133 20.31 -6.09 -12.41
N ARG A 134 19.32 -6.26 -13.31
CA ARG A 134 19.07 -5.32 -14.40
C ARG A 134 18.81 -3.89 -13.87
N PHE A 135 18.09 -3.79 -12.78
CA PHE A 135 17.80 -2.51 -12.14
C PHE A 135 19.07 -1.90 -11.57
N ARG A 136 19.82 -2.68 -10.77
CA ARG A 136 21.08 -2.25 -10.16
C ARG A 136 22.08 -1.78 -11.20
N ASP A 137 22.26 -2.54 -12.27
CA ASP A 137 23.23 -2.22 -13.33
C ASP A 137 22.85 -0.91 -14.05
N ASN A 138 21.55 -0.69 -14.33
CA ASN A 138 21.08 0.54 -14.97
C ASN A 138 21.30 1.80 -14.14
N TYR A 139 21.21 1.71 -12.81
CA TYR A 139 21.33 2.88 -11.93
C TYR A 139 22.71 3.02 -11.27
N SER A 140 23.64 2.10 -11.47
CA SER A 140 24.92 2.04 -10.77
C SER A 140 25.71 3.35 -10.85
N SER A 141 25.82 3.95 -12.03
CA SER A 141 26.52 5.22 -12.25
C SER A 141 25.84 6.38 -11.51
N ALA A 142 24.52 6.50 -11.62
CA ALA A 142 23.76 7.55 -10.95
C ALA A 142 23.81 7.42 -9.42
N VAL A 143 23.75 6.19 -8.91
CA VAL A 143 23.90 5.92 -7.48
C VAL A 143 25.29 6.28 -6.99
N ALA A 144 26.36 5.98 -7.76
CA ALA A 144 27.73 6.35 -7.39
C ALA A 144 27.91 7.88 -7.36
N GLU A 145 27.40 8.60 -8.36
CA GLU A 145 27.40 10.07 -8.40
C GLU A 145 26.61 10.65 -7.20
N ALA A 146 25.42 10.12 -6.95
CA ALA A 146 24.57 10.58 -5.85
C ALA A 146 25.24 10.35 -4.47
N ARG A 147 25.89 9.21 -4.25
CA ARG A 147 26.66 8.95 -3.02
C ARG A 147 27.79 9.96 -2.83
N ALA A 148 28.52 10.30 -3.90
CA ALA A 148 29.59 11.29 -3.84
C ALA A 148 29.05 12.69 -3.49
N LEU A 149 27.93 13.10 -4.10
CA LEU A 149 27.30 14.38 -3.84
C LEU A 149 26.75 14.48 -2.42
N VAL A 150 26.04 13.46 -1.95
CA VAL A 150 25.52 13.42 -0.57
C VAL A 150 26.66 13.43 0.44
N GLY A 151 27.74 12.68 0.20
CA GLY A 151 28.95 12.69 1.04
C GLY A 151 29.64 14.07 1.11
N GLN A 152 29.41 14.95 0.13
CA GLN A 152 29.86 16.35 0.12
C GLN A 152 28.85 17.33 0.74
N GLY A 153 27.73 16.85 1.30
CA GLY A 153 26.65 17.68 1.83
C GLY A 153 25.76 18.30 0.76
N LYS A 154 25.79 17.80 -0.48
CA LYS A 154 25.04 18.30 -1.64
C LYS A 154 23.84 17.40 -1.96
N ALA A 155 23.03 17.08 -0.96
CA ALA A 155 21.91 16.15 -1.07
C ALA A 155 20.85 16.58 -2.12
N ASP A 156 20.67 17.89 -2.31
CA ASP A 156 19.72 18.47 -3.27
C ASP A 156 20.31 18.68 -4.68
N ALA A 157 21.60 18.39 -4.89
CA ALA A 157 22.21 18.53 -6.21
C ALA A 157 21.56 17.55 -7.21
N PRO A 158 21.25 18.01 -8.44
CA PRO A 158 20.57 17.15 -9.40
C PRO A 158 21.51 16.11 -10.01
N VAL A 159 21.08 14.88 -10.02
CA VAL A 159 21.71 13.74 -10.71
C VAL A 159 20.86 13.33 -11.90
N SER A 160 21.49 13.13 -13.06
CA SER A 160 20.84 12.65 -14.27
C SER A 160 20.90 11.13 -14.37
N PHE A 161 19.80 10.49 -14.77
CA PHE A 161 19.75 9.04 -14.94
C PHE A 161 18.71 8.63 -15.97
N ASN A 162 18.89 7.44 -16.53
CA ASN A 162 17.91 6.82 -17.39
C ASN A 162 16.97 5.94 -16.56
N ASP A 163 15.74 6.40 -16.34
CA ASP A 163 14.75 5.70 -15.52
C ASP A 163 14.02 4.62 -16.34
N LEU A 164 13.94 3.39 -15.83
CA LEU A 164 13.30 2.25 -16.46
C LEU A 164 11.91 1.96 -15.87
N ASN A 165 10.95 1.66 -16.75
CA ASN A 165 9.64 1.14 -16.37
C ASN A 165 9.17 0.09 -17.38
N GLY A 166 9.41 -1.19 -17.11
CA GLY A 166 9.30 -2.27 -18.07
C GLY A 166 10.31 -2.07 -19.21
N ASP A 167 9.84 -2.03 -20.45
CA ASP A 167 10.67 -1.81 -21.64
C ASP A 167 10.78 -0.33 -22.03
N ARG A 168 10.14 0.55 -21.27
CA ARG A 168 10.19 2.01 -21.49
C ARG A 168 11.26 2.64 -20.62
N ASN A 169 11.86 3.73 -21.13
CA ASN A 169 12.83 4.52 -20.38
C ASN A 169 12.58 6.02 -20.55
N ARG A 170 13.11 6.80 -19.62
CA ARG A 170 13.06 8.26 -19.65
C ARG A 170 14.34 8.81 -19.01
N ASN A 171 14.95 9.81 -19.65
CA ASN A 171 16.02 10.56 -19.01
C ASN A 171 15.43 11.56 -18.03
N LEU A 172 15.77 11.40 -16.77
CA LEU A 172 15.27 12.21 -15.66
C LEU A 172 16.42 12.87 -14.90
N ARG A 173 16.05 13.86 -14.10
CA ARG A 173 16.95 14.50 -13.12
C ARG A 173 16.21 14.56 -11.78
N ALA A 174 16.87 14.12 -10.73
CA ALA A 174 16.33 14.19 -9.38
C ALA A 174 17.41 14.59 -8.36
N PRO A 175 17.06 15.08 -7.18
CA PRO A 175 18.00 15.31 -6.09
C PRO A 175 18.84 14.07 -5.79
N ALA A 176 20.12 14.23 -5.50
CA ALA A 176 21.02 13.13 -5.19
C ALA A 176 20.48 12.24 -4.07
N GLN A 177 19.89 12.82 -3.02
CA GLN A 177 19.26 12.05 -1.96
C GLN A 177 18.08 11.21 -2.48
N SER A 178 17.25 11.75 -3.37
CA SER A 178 16.15 10.98 -3.98
C SER A 178 16.68 9.81 -4.79
N VAL A 179 17.75 10.00 -5.57
CA VAL A 179 18.38 8.91 -6.34
C VAL A 179 18.84 7.78 -5.41
N LEU A 180 19.48 8.09 -4.29
CA LEU A 180 19.86 7.09 -3.30
C LEU A 180 18.64 6.41 -2.69
N ASP A 181 17.64 7.18 -2.32
CA ASP A 181 16.46 6.64 -1.65
C ASP A 181 15.68 5.65 -2.51
N TYR A 182 15.60 5.87 -3.83
CA TYR A 182 14.84 5.01 -4.75
C TYR A 182 15.65 3.93 -5.44
N PHE A 183 16.95 4.13 -5.65
CA PHE A 183 17.71 3.29 -6.58
C PHE A 183 18.93 2.64 -5.95
N ASP A 184 19.39 3.06 -4.77
CA ASP A 184 20.50 2.41 -4.08
C ASP A 184 20.05 1.04 -3.53
N PRO A 185 20.72 -0.08 -3.88
CA PRO A 185 20.46 -1.41 -3.33
C PRO A 185 20.51 -1.46 -1.79
N ASP A 186 21.36 -0.62 -1.19
CA ASP A 186 21.50 -0.52 0.26
C ASP A 186 20.59 0.55 0.88
N GLY A 187 19.80 1.20 0.03
CA GLY A 187 18.91 2.31 0.39
C GLY A 187 17.63 1.86 1.11
N PRO A 188 16.78 2.85 1.46
CA PRO A 188 15.58 2.62 2.25
C PRO A 188 14.51 1.76 1.53
N LEU A 189 14.58 1.58 0.21
CA LEU A 189 13.64 0.74 -0.54
C LEU A 189 14.13 -0.69 -0.79
N ASN A 190 15.14 -1.15 -0.05
CA ASN A 190 15.52 -2.56 -0.04
C ASN A 190 14.36 -3.42 0.51
N SER A 191 13.68 -4.15 -0.39
CA SER A 191 12.48 -4.91 -0.05
C SER A 191 12.75 -6.05 0.93
N TYR A 192 13.91 -6.71 0.84
CA TYR A 192 14.29 -7.78 1.75
C TYR A 192 14.50 -7.27 3.18
N VAL A 193 15.19 -6.13 3.32
CA VAL A 193 15.39 -5.49 4.63
C VAL A 193 14.07 -5.00 5.19
N ASN A 194 13.22 -4.41 4.36
CA ASN A 194 11.91 -3.91 4.79
C ASN A 194 10.99 -5.07 5.21
N ALA A 195 10.94 -6.17 4.45
CA ALA A 195 10.12 -7.32 4.79
C ALA A 195 10.47 -7.88 6.18
N ALA A 196 11.76 -8.06 6.46
CA ALA A 196 12.24 -8.52 7.77
C ALA A 196 11.99 -7.54 8.94
N ARG A 197 11.64 -6.29 8.64
CA ARG A 197 11.42 -5.21 9.61
C ARG A 197 9.98 -4.72 9.68
N VAL A 198 9.05 -5.37 8.99
CA VAL A 198 7.62 -5.06 9.13
C VAL A 198 7.24 -5.14 10.60
N ARG A 199 6.50 -4.15 11.07
CA ARG A 199 6.14 -4.05 12.49
C ARG A 199 5.24 -5.22 12.90
N PRO A 200 5.45 -5.77 14.11
CA PRO A 200 4.57 -6.81 14.64
C PRO A 200 3.10 -6.38 14.61
N GLY A 201 2.21 -7.30 14.24
CA GLY A 201 0.76 -7.04 14.13
C GLY A 201 0.31 -6.50 12.78
N THR A 202 1.22 -6.05 11.90
CA THR A 202 0.87 -5.67 10.54
C THR A 202 0.65 -6.91 9.67
N ALA A 203 -0.55 -7.08 9.13
CA ALA A 203 -0.84 -8.10 8.14
C ALA A 203 -0.30 -7.66 6.75
N VAL A 204 0.24 -8.59 5.97
CA VAL A 204 0.73 -8.30 4.61
C VAL A 204 0.04 -9.19 3.60
N LEU A 205 -0.58 -8.60 2.58
CA LEU A 205 -1.10 -9.30 1.41
C LEU A 205 -0.15 -9.07 0.23
N LEU A 206 0.46 -10.14 -0.27
CA LEU A 206 1.19 -10.11 -1.54
C LEU A 206 0.28 -10.57 -2.67
N ILE A 207 0.18 -9.75 -3.72
CA ILE A 207 -0.54 -10.10 -4.96
C ILE A 207 0.46 -10.19 -6.11
N ALA A 208 0.59 -11.40 -6.66
CA ALA A 208 1.50 -11.72 -7.75
C ALA A 208 0.71 -11.95 -9.05
N PRO A 209 0.92 -11.14 -10.11
CA PRO A 209 0.31 -11.41 -11.40
C PRO A 209 0.94 -12.64 -12.06
N THR A 210 0.09 -13.51 -12.66
CA THR A 210 0.58 -14.74 -13.33
C THR A 210 1.41 -14.45 -14.58
N GLN A 211 1.15 -13.31 -15.25
CA GLN A 211 1.81 -12.89 -16.48
C GLN A 211 2.97 -11.90 -16.22
N GLU A 212 3.48 -11.84 -15.00
CA GLU A 212 4.63 -11.02 -14.63
C GLU A 212 5.95 -11.65 -15.09
N ALA A 213 6.98 -10.83 -15.30
CA ALA A 213 8.32 -11.31 -15.58
C ALA A 213 8.82 -12.24 -14.46
N LYS A 214 9.43 -13.38 -14.83
CA LYS A 214 9.87 -14.42 -13.89
C LYS A 214 10.72 -13.84 -12.74
N SER A 215 11.71 -12.99 -13.08
CA SER A 215 12.59 -12.38 -12.08
C SER A 215 11.84 -11.50 -11.06
N LEU A 216 10.78 -10.80 -11.45
CA LEU A 216 9.95 -10.01 -10.53
C LEU A 216 9.06 -10.89 -9.66
N LYS A 217 8.54 -12.00 -10.20
CA LYS A 217 7.79 -12.99 -9.41
C LYS A 217 8.66 -13.63 -8.34
N GLU A 218 9.86 -14.08 -8.71
CA GLU A 218 10.81 -14.68 -7.79
C GLU A 218 11.23 -13.71 -6.69
N LEU A 219 11.49 -12.46 -7.04
CA LEU A 219 11.87 -11.42 -6.09
C LEU A 219 10.73 -11.08 -5.12
N SER A 220 9.51 -10.99 -5.63
CA SER A 220 8.32 -10.75 -4.80
C SER A 220 8.08 -11.92 -3.83
N HIS A 221 8.19 -13.15 -4.30
CA HIS A 221 8.05 -14.35 -3.47
C HIS A 221 9.14 -14.39 -2.38
N SER A 222 10.41 -14.22 -2.74
CA SER A 222 11.53 -14.17 -1.79
C SER A 222 11.41 -13.02 -0.78
N THR A 223 10.78 -11.91 -1.17
CA THR A 223 10.47 -10.81 -0.24
C THR A 223 9.40 -11.25 0.77
N TYR A 224 8.35 -11.94 0.30
CA TYR A 224 7.29 -12.44 1.17
C TYR A 224 7.80 -13.46 2.20
N GLU A 225 8.69 -14.36 1.80
CA GLU A 225 9.31 -15.35 2.70
C GLU A 225 10.10 -14.73 3.87
N LYS A 226 10.52 -13.48 3.73
CA LYS A 226 11.24 -12.73 4.79
C LYS A 226 10.31 -12.01 5.77
N LEU A 227 9.01 -12.00 5.51
CA LEU A 227 8.05 -11.37 6.42
C LEU A 227 7.99 -12.16 7.74
N ALA A 228 7.95 -11.44 8.86
CA ALA A 228 7.63 -12.05 10.13
C ALA A 228 6.20 -12.63 10.08
N PRO A 229 5.96 -13.82 10.64
CA PRO A 229 4.63 -14.40 10.67
C PRO A 229 3.62 -13.45 11.30
N ALA A 230 2.59 -13.07 10.57
CA ALA A 230 1.47 -12.29 11.06
C ALA A 230 0.16 -13.00 10.71
N ALA A 231 -0.80 -12.99 11.64
CA ALA A 231 -2.05 -13.76 11.58
C ALA A 231 -2.88 -13.31 10.42
N LYS A 232 -2.86 -12.94 9.43
CA LYS A 232 -3.66 -12.52 8.26
C LYS A 232 -2.78 -12.17 7.06
N SER A 233 -1.49 -12.50 7.15
CA SER A 233 -0.61 -12.38 5.99
C SER A 233 -0.87 -13.52 5.02
N SER A 234 -0.93 -13.20 3.72
CA SER A 234 -1.21 -14.15 2.67
C SER A 234 -0.59 -13.74 1.34
N GLN A 235 -0.44 -14.71 0.45
CA GLN A 235 -0.04 -14.51 -0.92
C GLN A 235 -1.14 -15.01 -1.85
N VAL A 236 -1.47 -14.24 -2.88
CA VAL A 236 -2.51 -14.55 -3.87
C VAL A 236 -1.97 -14.30 -5.26
N GLU A 237 -2.23 -15.20 -6.18
CA GLU A 237 -1.99 -14.99 -7.60
C GLU A 237 -3.26 -14.46 -8.28
N VAL A 238 -3.08 -13.55 -9.25
CA VAL A 238 -4.16 -13.03 -10.11
C VAL A 238 -3.80 -13.19 -11.58
N ASP A 239 -4.79 -13.58 -12.39
CA ASP A 239 -4.58 -13.75 -13.82
C ASP A 239 -4.55 -12.38 -14.53
N ALA A 240 -3.38 -11.79 -14.56
CA ALA A 240 -3.13 -10.47 -15.13
C ALA A 240 -1.66 -10.26 -15.47
N ASP A 241 -1.39 -9.26 -16.30
CA ASP A 241 -0.09 -8.64 -16.44
C ASP A 241 0.16 -7.60 -15.34
N HIS A 242 1.37 -7.04 -15.31
CA HIS A 242 1.79 -6.03 -14.33
C HIS A 242 0.82 -4.84 -14.21
N VAL A 243 0.35 -4.33 -15.34
CA VAL A 243 -0.47 -3.10 -15.42
C VAL A 243 -1.91 -3.36 -15.01
N LYS A 244 -2.46 -4.52 -15.34
CA LYS A 244 -3.83 -4.93 -15.02
C LYS A 244 -3.97 -5.52 -13.61
N ALA A 245 -2.87 -5.81 -12.94
CA ALA A 245 -2.88 -6.42 -11.60
C ALA A 245 -3.77 -5.68 -10.58
N PRO A 246 -3.80 -4.33 -10.49
CA PRO A 246 -4.70 -3.65 -9.56
C PRO A 246 -6.19 -3.93 -9.82
N ASP A 247 -6.59 -4.03 -11.07
CA ASP A 247 -7.98 -4.34 -11.44
C ASP A 247 -8.33 -5.79 -11.14
N ALA A 248 -7.45 -6.73 -11.44
CA ALA A 248 -7.62 -8.15 -11.15
C ALA A 248 -7.62 -8.43 -9.64
N ALA A 249 -6.93 -7.63 -8.85
CA ALA A 249 -6.79 -7.77 -7.41
C ALA A 249 -7.99 -7.24 -6.59
N LYS A 250 -8.94 -6.53 -7.20
CA LYS A 250 -10.02 -5.81 -6.51
C LYS A 250 -10.73 -6.64 -5.43
N MET A 251 -11.16 -7.84 -5.77
CA MET A 251 -11.89 -8.71 -4.84
C MET A 251 -10.97 -9.23 -3.73
N ALA A 252 -9.79 -9.73 -4.09
CA ALA A 252 -8.83 -10.25 -3.12
C ALA A 252 -8.43 -9.18 -2.07
N VAL A 253 -8.17 -7.95 -2.51
CA VAL A 253 -7.86 -6.83 -1.60
C VAL A 253 -9.07 -6.47 -0.74
N THR A 254 -10.27 -6.40 -1.33
CA THR A 254 -11.50 -6.08 -0.60
C THR A 254 -11.78 -7.07 0.52
N ASP A 255 -11.71 -8.36 0.22
CA ASP A 255 -12.01 -9.42 1.18
C ASP A 255 -10.94 -9.53 2.27
N TRP A 256 -9.67 -9.37 1.90
CA TRP A 256 -8.58 -9.33 2.86
C TRP A 256 -8.69 -8.13 3.84
N LEU A 257 -9.04 -6.94 3.34
CA LEU A 257 -9.26 -5.75 4.18
C LEU A 257 -10.39 -5.96 5.18
N ARG A 258 -11.50 -6.62 4.79
CA ARG A 258 -12.60 -6.96 5.70
C ARG A 258 -12.16 -7.93 6.81
N GLY A 259 -11.14 -8.70 6.55
CA GLY A 259 -10.56 -9.62 7.53
C GLY A 259 -9.62 -8.93 8.53
N LEU A 260 -9.15 -7.69 8.30
CA LEU A 260 -8.31 -6.97 9.24
C LEU A 260 -9.10 -6.62 10.50
#